data_032cd8144a9d59ef626bc0363e8fa597
#
_entry.id   032cd8144a9d59ef626bc0363e8fa597
#
_cell.length_a   1.000
_cell.length_b   1.000
_cell.length_c   1.000
_cell.angle_alpha   90.00
_cell.angle_beta   90.00
_cell.angle_gamma   90.00
#
_symmetry.space_group_name_H-M   'P 1'
#
loop_
_entity.id
_entity.type
_entity.pdbx_description
1 polymer ?
#
loop_
_entity_poly.entity_id
_entity_poly.type
_entity_poly.pdbx_seq_one_letter_code
_entity_poly.pdbx_strand_id
1 'polypeptide(L)'
;NWALSFPYMQKKNVKFSDILKIYELEGEERKNWVWDHAPLHEVILDMVIKHHPNPISEQKYRIPKIWRGDPESEMGKDLVNCNPNGQIAFIITRIVVDPRSGKDISAGRLFSGTIKSGMEVYLNNAKQKQRIQNVYIYNGVKPEIIESLPAGNVLAISGVLGFAGETVTVVPEHPFEEI
;
A
#
# COMPACT_ATOMS: atom_id res chain seq x y z
N ASN A 1 13.49 1.37 20.71
CA ASN A 1 12.70 0.24 21.12
C ASN A 1 13.59 -1.00 21.21
N TRP A 2 14.05 -1.34 22.42
CA TRP A 2 15.03 -2.39 22.70
C TRP A 2 14.65 -3.77 22.14
N ALA A 3 13.37 -4.10 22.14
CA ALA A 3 12.87 -5.39 21.65
C ALA A 3 13.12 -5.61 20.15
N LEU A 4 13.22 -4.57 19.36
CA LEU A 4 13.46 -4.65 17.91
C LEU A 4 14.94 -4.58 17.56
N SER A 5 15.73 -3.81 18.32
CA SER A 5 17.18 -3.64 18.05
C SER A 5 18.03 -4.78 18.61
N PHE A 6 17.60 -5.42 19.69
CA PHE A 6 18.39 -6.46 20.35
C PHE A 6 18.69 -7.68 19.46
N PRO A 7 17.70 -8.29 18.75
CA PRO A 7 18.00 -9.40 17.84
C PRO A 7 18.95 -9.03 16.70
N TYR A 8 18.86 -7.77 16.22
CA TYR A 8 19.74 -7.28 15.18
C TYR A 8 21.18 -7.13 15.69
N MET A 9 21.37 -6.58 16.90
CA MET A 9 22.67 -6.46 17.53
C MET A 9 23.31 -7.82 17.77
N GLN A 10 22.53 -8.83 18.20
CA GLN A 10 23.00 -10.21 18.31
C GLN A 10 23.46 -10.78 16.95
N LYS A 11 22.69 -10.56 15.89
CA LYS A 11 23.05 -10.99 14.52
C LYS A 11 24.37 -10.38 14.04
N LYS A 12 24.65 -9.12 14.39
CA LYS A 12 25.89 -8.40 14.05
C LYS A 12 26.99 -8.59 15.10
N ASN A 13 26.78 -9.40 16.12
CA ASN A 13 27.74 -9.67 17.18
C ASN A 13 28.16 -8.42 18.00
N VAL A 14 27.28 -7.41 18.04
CA VAL A 14 27.52 -6.17 18.80
C VAL A 14 27.10 -6.37 20.25
N LYS A 15 28.06 -6.20 21.17
CA LYS A 15 27.83 -6.31 22.61
C LYS A 15 27.48 -4.94 23.21
N PHE A 16 26.88 -4.95 24.39
CA PHE A 16 26.56 -3.71 25.08
C PHE A 16 27.82 -2.87 25.41
N SER A 17 28.96 -3.53 25.71
CA SER A 17 30.26 -2.88 25.89
C SER A 17 30.73 -2.10 24.66
N ASP A 18 30.35 -2.58 23.45
CA ASP A 18 30.78 -1.92 22.23
C ASP A 18 29.96 -0.64 21.97
N ILE A 19 28.73 -0.60 22.48
CA ILE A 19 27.90 0.61 22.45
C ILE A 19 28.52 1.70 23.34
N LEU A 20 29.06 1.34 24.48
CA LEU A 20 29.71 2.31 25.36
C LEU A 20 30.96 2.92 24.72
N LYS A 21 31.72 2.13 23.96
CA LYS A 21 32.91 2.63 23.21
C LYS A 21 32.54 3.66 22.15
N ILE A 22 31.30 3.63 21.59
CA ILE A 22 30.87 4.62 20.60
C ILE A 22 30.87 6.04 21.16
N TYR A 23 30.64 6.20 22.46
CA TYR A 23 30.70 7.52 23.12
C TYR A 23 32.12 8.07 23.26
N GLU A 24 33.12 7.20 23.17
CA GLU A 24 34.54 7.57 23.21
C GLU A 24 35.08 7.92 21.81
N LEU A 25 34.35 7.53 20.74
CA LEU A 25 34.71 7.81 19.35
C LEU A 25 34.11 9.14 18.90
N GLU A 26 34.85 9.89 18.10
CA GLU A 26 34.41 11.17 17.53
C GLU A 26 34.55 11.22 16.00
N GLY A 27 33.86 12.16 15.38
CA GLY A 27 33.98 12.47 13.95
C GLY A 27 33.74 11.29 13.00
N GLU A 28 34.69 11.07 12.09
CA GLU A 28 34.62 10.03 11.07
C GLU A 28 34.80 8.60 11.62
N GLU A 29 35.56 8.42 12.68
CA GLU A 29 35.74 7.10 13.31
C GLU A 29 34.42 6.58 13.86
N ARG A 30 33.63 7.44 14.52
CA ARG A 30 32.31 7.11 15.03
C ARG A 30 31.35 6.75 13.90
N LYS A 31 31.34 7.52 12.80
CA LYS A 31 30.51 7.26 11.64
C LYS A 31 30.84 5.91 11.00
N ASN A 32 32.09 5.63 10.76
CA ASN A 32 32.54 4.39 10.15
C ASN A 32 32.19 3.18 11.03
N TRP A 33 32.43 3.29 12.34
CA TRP A 33 32.06 2.23 13.27
C TRP A 33 30.56 1.92 13.25
N VAL A 34 29.71 2.97 13.30
CA VAL A 34 28.25 2.81 13.25
C VAL A 34 27.81 2.22 11.91
N TRP A 35 28.41 2.64 10.81
CA TRP A 35 28.12 2.12 9.49
C TRP A 35 28.41 0.63 9.35
N ASP A 36 29.52 0.19 9.91
CA ASP A 36 29.96 -1.20 9.82
C ASP A 36 29.20 -2.14 10.77
N HIS A 37 28.84 -1.67 11.96
CA HIS A 37 28.30 -2.51 13.02
C HIS A 37 26.79 -2.35 13.24
N ALA A 38 26.23 -1.19 12.95
CA ALA A 38 24.81 -0.89 13.19
C ALA A 38 24.22 0.05 12.12
N PRO A 39 24.27 -0.30 10.83
CA PRO A 39 23.74 0.53 9.76
C PRO A 39 22.23 0.68 9.89
N LEU A 40 21.77 1.90 10.18
CA LEU A 40 20.36 2.22 10.45
C LEU A 40 19.41 1.77 9.33
N HIS A 41 19.84 1.88 8.08
CA HIS A 41 19.05 1.48 6.93
C HIS A 41 18.78 -0.03 6.90
N GLU A 42 19.76 -0.88 7.24
CA GLU A 42 19.53 -2.33 7.34
C GLU A 42 18.55 -2.66 8.47
N VAL A 43 18.68 -2.00 9.63
CA VAL A 43 17.77 -2.22 10.77
C VAL A 43 16.33 -1.89 10.41
N ILE A 44 16.12 -0.74 9.75
CA ILE A 44 14.79 -0.29 9.34
C ILE A 44 14.21 -1.22 8.27
N LEU A 45 14.98 -1.56 7.24
CA LEU A 45 14.52 -2.45 6.16
C LEU A 45 14.23 -3.87 6.66
N ASP A 46 15.09 -4.44 7.51
CA ASP A 46 14.86 -5.73 8.15
C ASP A 46 13.58 -5.72 9.01
N MET A 47 13.33 -4.62 9.73
CA MET A 47 12.10 -4.44 10.50
C MET A 47 10.86 -4.42 9.59
N VAL A 48 10.93 -3.69 8.47
CA VAL A 48 9.83 -3.65 7.49
C VAL A 48 9.57 -5.04 6.93
N ILE A 49 10.60 -5.74 6.46
CA ILE A 49 10.47 -7.09 5.89
C ILE A 49 9.88 -8.10 6.87
N LYS A 50 10.28 -8.02 8.15
CA LYS A 50 9.83 -9.00 9.17
C LYS A 50 8.44 -8.71 9.73
N HIS A 51 8.05 -7.44 9.83
CA HIS A 51 6.87 -7.04 10.58
C HIS A 51 5.75 -6.44 9.73
N HIS A 52 6.02 -6.08 8.47
CA HIS A 52 4.98 -5.62 7.56
C HIS A 52 4.59 -6.74 6.60
N PRO A 53 3.32 -7.18 6.64
CA PRO A 53 2.84 -8.19 5.72
C PRO A 53 2.79 -7.63 4.28
N ASN A 54 3.05 -8.51 3.32
CA ASN A 54 2.77 -8.19 1.92
C ASN A 54 1.24 -8.17 1.67
N PRO A 55 0.77 -7.60 0.54
CA PRO A 55 -0.67 -7.50 0.24
C PRO A 55 -1.42 -8.83 0.33
N ILE A 56 -0.84 -9.93 -0.18
CA ILE A 56 -1.45 -11.25 -0.18
C ILE A 56 -1.64 -11.77 1.26
N SER A 57 -0.64 -11.59 2.11
CA SER A 57 -0.71 -12.01 3.51
C SER A 57 -1.67 -11.15 4.31
N GLU A 58 -1.69 -9.84 4.06
CA GLU A 58 -2.55 -8.89 4.74
C GLU A 58 -4.03 -9.10 4.41
N GLN A 59 -4.37 -9.29 3.14
CA GLN A 59 -5.76 -9.40 2.71
C GLN A 59 -6.48 -10.59 3.31
N LYS A 60 -5.79 -11.69 3.59
CA LYS A 60 -6.37 -12.89 4.23
C LYS A 60 -7.05 -12.61 5.57
N TYR A 61 -6.47 -11.74 6.40
CA TYR A 61 -7.05 -11.41 7.71
C TYR A 61 -7.78 -10.07 7.73
N ARG A 62 -7.52 -9.18 6.77
CA ARG A 62 -8.13 -7.85 6.74
C ARG A 62 -9.45 -7.84 6.00
N ILE A 63 -9.56 -8.49 4.84
CA ILE A 63 -10.78 -8.50 4.02
C ILE A 63 -12.01 -8.95 4.83
N PRO A 64 -11.99 -10.03 5.62
CA PRO A 64 -13.13 -10.43 6.43
C PRO A 64 -13.60 -9.41 7.48
N LYS A 65 -12.76 -8.40 7.76
CA LYS A 65 -13.08 -7.34 8.74
C LYS A 65 -13.63 -6.08 8.10
N ILE A 66 -13.28 -5.79 6.86
CA ILE A 66 -13.61 -4.53 6.18
C ILE A 66 -14.61 -4.69 5.04
N TRP A 67 -14.91 -5.91 4.63
CA TRP A 67 -15.87 -6.21 3.57
C TRP A 67 -17.00 -7.08 4.10
N ARG A 68 -18.25 -6.66 3.82
CA ARG A 68 -19.46 -7.30 4.35
C ARG A 68 -20.05 -8.39 3.45
N GLY A 69 -19.47 -8.60 2.26
CA GLY A 69 -19.88 -9.67 1.37
C GLY A 69 -19.45 -11.05 1.90
N ASP A 70 -19.90 -12.10 1.21
CA ASP A 70 -19.55 -13.48 1.53
C ASP A 70 -18.09 -13.79 1.09
N PRO A 71 -17.14 -14.08 2.02
CA PRO A 71 -15.76 -14.43 1.69
C PRO A 71 -15.62 -15.67 0.80
N GLU A 72 -16.63 -16.57 0.79
CA GLU A 72 -16.64 -17.77 -0.04
C GLU A 72 -17.15 -17.52 -1.45
N SER A 73 -17.76 -16.36 -1.72
CA SER A 73 -18.15 -15.95 -3.07
C SER A 73 -16.91 -15.82 -3.98
N GLU A 74 -17.14 -15.78 -5.29
CA GLU A 74 -16.06 -15.57 -6.27
C GLU A 74 -15.30 -14.27 -6.01
N MET A 75 -16.04 -13.18 -5.77
CA MET A 75 -15.47 -11.89 -5.39
C MET A 75 -14.70 -11.95 -4.06
N GLY A 76 -15.24 -12.64 -3.04
CA GLY A 76 -14.59 -12.82 -1.75
C GLY A 76 -13.27 -13.55 -1.86
N LYS A 77 -13.20 -14.61 -2.65
CA LYS A 77 -11.97 -15.35 -2.93
C LYS A 77 -10.93 -14.52 -3.68
N ASP A 78 -11.37 -13.72 -4.65
CA ASP A 78 -10.49 -12.80 -5.37
C ASP A 78 -9.89 -11.74 -4.43
N LEU A 79 -10.69 -11.18 -3.55
CA LEU A 79 -10.26 -10.21 -2.54
C LEU A 79 -9.25 -10.82 -1.56
N VAL A 80 -9.57 -11.97 -0.98
CA VAL A 80 -8.71 -12.63 0.03
C VAL A 80 -7.36 -13.04 -0.56
N ASN A 81 -7.33 -13.46 -1.83
CA ASN A 81 -6.12 -13.92 -2.50
C ASN A 81 -5.38 -12.81 -3.26
N CYS A 82 -5.85 -11.56 -3.22
CA CYS A 82 -5.26 -10.46 -3.98
C CYS A 82 -5.11 -10.82 -5.47
N ASN A 83 -6.16 -11.41 -6.07
CA ASN A 83 -6.12 -11.99 -7.41
C ASN A 83 -6.05 -10.89 -8.49
N PRO A 84 -4.93 -10.78 -9.26
CA PRO A 84 -4.82 -9.76 -10.30
C PRO A 84 -5.72 -10.01 -11.52
N ASN A 85 -6.21 -11.24 -11.70
CA ASN A 85 -7.08 -11.64 -12.80
C ASN A 85 -8.56 -11.74 -12.38
N GLY A 86 -8.86 -11.45 -11.10
CA GLY A 86 -10.20 -11.47 -10.55
C GLY A 86 -11.02 -10.22 -10.87
N GLN A 87 -12.17 -10.13 -10.26
CA GLN A 87 -13.03 -8.95 -10.35
C GLN A 87 -12.35 -7.73 -9.72
N ILE A 88 -12.53 -6.55 -10.33
CA ILE A 88 -11.95 -5.32 -9.80
C ILE A 88 -12.64 -4.91 -8.52
N ALA A 89 -11.85 -4.65 -7.49
CA ALA A 89 -12.28 -4.01 -6.26
C ALA A 89 -11.23 -2.98 -5.82
N PHE A 90 -11.59 -1.72 -5.95
CA PHE A 90 -10.77 -0.58 -5.59
C PHE A 90 -11.53 0.30 -4.58
N ILE A 91 -10.86 0.72 -3.52
CA ILE A 91 -11.41 1.68 -2.56
C ILE A 91 -10.71 3.02 -2.72
N ILE A 92 -11.50 4.09 -2.83
CA ILE A 92 -10.99 5.46 -2.81
C ILE A 92 -10.74 5.85 -1.36
N THR A 93 -9.48 6.10 -1.00
CA THR A 93 -9.11 6.52 0.35
C THR A 93 -8.87 8.02 0.45
N ARG A 94 -8.53 8.66 -0.68
CA ARG A 94 -8.21 10.08 -0.74
C ARG A 94 -8.50 10.67 -2.11
N ILE A 95 -8.95 11.92 -2.13
CA ILE A 95 -9.04 12.72 -3.35
C ILE A 95 -7.94 13.77 -3.31
N VAL A 96 -7.21 13.88 -4.41
CA VAL A 96 -6.09 14.81 -4.60
C VAL A 96 -6.39 15.66 -5.83
N VAL A 97 -6.23 16.97 -5.72
CA VAL A 97 -6.35 17.85 -6.87
C VAL A 97 -5.02 17.85 -7.63
N ASP A 98 -5.07 17.55 -8.92
CA ASP A 98 -3.88 17.65 -9.78
C ASP A 98 -3.50 19.14 -9.93
N PRO A 99 -2.31 19.55 -9.47
CA PRO A 99 -1.89 20.95 -9.52
C PRO A 99 -1.73 21.51 -10.92
N ARG A 100 -1.63 20.64 -11.95
CA ARG A 100 -1.45 21.05 -13.35
C ARG A 100 -2.77 21.24 -14.07
N SER A 101 -3.71 20.32 -13.87
CA SER A 101 -5.00 20.33 -14.57
C SER A 101 -6.15 20.88 -13.74
N GLY A 102 -5.97 21.02 -12.42
CA GLY A 102 -7.04 21.37 -11.48
C GLY A 102 -8.13 20.29 -11.35
N LYS A 103 -7.92 19.10 -11.91
CA LYS A 103 -8.88 18.00 -11.86
C LYS A 103 -8.68 17.12 -10.64
N ASP A 104 -9.77 16.57 -10.15
CA ASP A 104 -9.73 15.60 -9.06
C ASP A 104 -9.16 14.27 -9.53
N ILE A 105 -8.26 13.73 -8.72
CA ILE A 105 -7.66 12.40 -8.86
C ILE A 105 -8.05 11.60 -7.63
N SER A 106 -8.72 10.48 -7.83
CA SER A 106 -9.13 9.57 -6.78
C SER A 106 -8.02 8.57 -6.50
N ALA A 107 -7.35 8.69 -5.35
CA ALA A 107 -6.29 7.80 -4.91
C ALA A 107 -6.83 6.75 -3.94
N GLY A 108 -6.28 5.52 -4.02
CA GLY A 108 -6.74 4.45 -3.17
C GLY A 108 -5.98 3.15 -3.37
N ARG A 109 -6.55 2.05 -2.86
CA ARG A 109 -5.97 0.71 -2.92
C ARG A 109 -6.79 -0.23 -3.78
N LEU A 110 -6.13 -0.96 -4.65
CA LEU A 110 -6.70 -2.03 -5.46
C LEU A 110 -6.52 -3.37 -4.73
N PHE A 111 -7.63 -3.97 -4.33
CA PHE A 111 -7.64 -5.24 -3.60
C PHE A 111 -7.70 -6.46 -4.52
N SER A 112 -8.40 -6.38 -5.64
CA SER A 112 -8.48 -7.45 -6.64
C SER A 112 -8.62 -6.89 -8.04
N GLY A 113 -8.32 -7.72 -9.04
CA GLY A 113 -8.38 -7.36 -10.46
C GLY A 113 -7.18 -6.54 -10.94
N THR A 114 -7.30 -6.06 -12.17
CA THR A 114 -6.31 -5.17 -12.82
C THR A 114 -7.03 -3.97 -13.42
N ILE A 115 -6.70 -2.77 -12.95
CA ILE A 115 -7.25 -1.52 -13.47
C ILE A 115 -6.46 -1.09 -14.71
N LYS A 116 -7.19 -0.62 -15.75
CA LYS A 116 -6.62 -0.09 -17.00
C LYS A 116 -7.25 1.26 -17.34
N SER A 117 -6.51 2.08 -18.05
CA SER A 117 -7.04 3.33 -18.62
C SER A 117 -8.18 3.01 -19.61
N GLY A 118 -9.20 3.84 -19.61
CA GLY A 118 -10.37 3.69 -20.49
C GLY A 118 -11.44 2.72 -20.01
N MET A 119 -11.25 2.00 -18.90
CA MET A 119 -12.25 1.08 -18.35
C MET A 119 -13.48 1.82 -17.80
N GLU A 120 -14.65 1.19 -17.98
CA GLU A 120 -15.88 1.58 -17.29
C GLU A 120 -15.96 0.88 -15.95
N VAL A 121 -16.26 1.64 -14.90
CA VAL A 121 -16.36 1.18 -13.52
C VAL A 121 -17.65 1.63 -12.88
N TYR A 122 -18.08 0.92 -11.85
CA TYR A 122 -19.27 1.18 -11.06
C TYR A 122 -18.89 1.65 -9.65
N LEU A 123 -19.45 2.77 -9.22
CA LEU A 123 -19.34 3.31 -7.88
C LEU A 123 -20.47 2.76 -7.04
N ASN A 124 -20.17 1.92 -6.05
CA ASN A 124 -21.20 1.17 -5.32
C ASN A 124 -22.05 2.04 -4.39
N ASN A 125 -21.45 3.03 -3.76
CA ASN A 125 -22.17 3.93 -2.85
C ASN A 125 -22.95 4.99 -3.65
N ALA A 126 -22.32 5.58 -4.68
CA ALA A 126 -22.97 6.56 -5.55
C ALA A 126 -23.95 5.93 -6.56
N LYS A 127 -23.93 4.60 -6.74
CA LYS A 127 -24.78 3.82 -7.65
C LYS A 127 -24.76 4.32 -9.10
N GLN A 128 -23.57 4.67 -9.59
CA GLN A 128 -23.41 5.21 -10.95
C GLN A 128 -22.18 4.62 -11.64
N LYS A 129 -22.25 4.58 -12.98
CA LYS A 129 -21.13 4.19 -13.82
C LYS A 129 -20.30 5.40 -14.22
N GLN A 130 -19.00 5.23 -14.22
CA GLN A 130 -18.05 6.25 -14.67
C GLN A 130 -16.90 5.59 -15.43
N ARG A 131 -16.16 6.39 -16.20
CA ARG A 131 -15.05 5.89 -17.02
C ARG A 131 -13.72 6.43 -16.52
N ILE A 132 -12.78 5.52 -16.27
CA ILE A 132 -11.40 5.87 -15.94
C ILE A 132 -10.74 6.52 -17.15
N GLN A 133 -10.17 7.72 -16.98
CA GLN A 133 -9.43 8.40 -18.04
C GLN A 133 -7.97 7.94 -18.02
N ASN A 134 -7.29 8.12 -16.88
CA ASN A 134 -5.91 7.70 -16.71
C ASN A 134 -5.72 6.99 -15.37
N VAL A 135 -4.72 6.11 -15.34
CA VAL A 135 -4.23 5.44 -14.13
C VAL A 135 -2.86 6.00 -13.80
N TYR A 136 -2.62 6.29 -12.52
CA TYR A 136 -1.38 6.88 -12.03
C TYR A 136 -0.77 6.03 -10.93
N ILE A 137 0.57 6.00 -10.94
CA ILE A 137 1.37 5.59 -9.79
C ILE A 137 2.17 6.80 -9.30
N TYR A 138 2.37 6.91 -7.99
CA TYR A 138 3.17 8.00 -7.43
C TYR A 138 4.60 7.53 -7.18
N ASN A 139 5.55 8.16 -7.86
CA ASN A 139 6.96 8.04 -7.55
C ASN A 139 7.39 9.25 -6.71
N GLY A 140 7.34 9.10 -5.38
CA GLY A 140 7.40 10.21 -4.44
C GLY A 140 6.21 11.15 -4.63
N VAL A 141 6.47 12.42 -4.96
CA VAL A 141 5.42 13.44 -5.18
C VAL A 141 4.96 13.57 -6.63
N LYS A 142 5.62 12.88 -7.57
CA LYS A 142 5.30 12.98 -9.00
C LYS A 142 4.37 11.85 -9.42
N PRO A 143 3.19 12.17 -9.98
CA PRO A 143 2.33 11.18 -10.60
C PRO A 143 2.91 10.77 -11.97
N GLU A 144 2.98 9.47 -12.23
CA GLU A 144 3.36 8.88 -13.51
C GLU A 144 2.14 8.16 -14.09
N ILE A 145 1.80 8.42 -15.35
CA ILE A 145 0.71 7.74 -16.04
C ILE A 145 1.19 6.37 -16.46
N ILE A 146 0.38 5.36 -16.16
CA ILE A 146 0.63 3.97 -16.54
C ILE A 146 -0.59 3.41 -17.27
N GLU A 147 -0.39 2.40 -18.09
CA GLU A 147 -1.46 1.76 -18.87
C GLU A 147 -2.35 0.88 -17.99
N SER A 148 -1.74 0.10 -17.11
CA SER A 148 -2.47 -0.83 -16.22
C SER A 148 -1.70 -1.10 -14.92
N LEU A 149 -2.44 -1.45 -13.86
CA LEU A 149 -1.86 -1.85 -12.57
C LEU A 149 -2.67 -3.00 -11.94
N PRO A 150 -2.00 -4.08 -11.48
CA PRO A 150 -2.66 -5.22 -10.83
C PRO A 150 -2.97 -4.97 -9.36
N ALA A 151 -3.77 -5.87 -8.78
CA ALA A 151 -4.13 -5.92 -7.36
C ALA A 151 -2.92 -5.86 -6.42
N GLY A 152 -3.15 -5.39 -5.19
CA GLY A 152 -2.15 -5.24 -4.14
C GLY A 152 -1.41 -3.89 -4.16
N ASN A 153 -1.66 -3.07 -5.16
CA ASN A 153 -1.03 -1.77 -5.32
C ASN A 153 -1.90 -0.62 -4.80
N VAL A 154 -1.24 0.48 -4.45
CA VAL A 154 -1.86 1.79 -4.23
C VAL A 154 -1.69 2.59 -5.51
N LEU A 155 -2.79 3.12 -6.02
CA LEU A 155 -2.83 3.83 -7.28
C LEU A 155 -3.79 5.03 -7.22
N ALA A 156 -3.77 5.84 -8.24
CA ALA A 156 -4.75 6.89 -8.42
C ALA A 156 -5.36 6.85 -9.82
N ILE A 157 -6.62 7.24 -9.91
CA ILE A 157 -7.39 7.27 -11.17
C ILE A 157 -8.00 8.66 -11.38
N SER A 158 -8.02 9.11 -12.61
CA SER A 158 -8.78 10.31 -13.02
C SER A 158 -10.01 9.92 -13.84
N GLY A 159 -10.98 10.84 -13.91
CA GLY A 159 -12.26 10.59 -14.62
C GLY A 159 -13.31 9.90 -13.76
N VAL A 160 -12.96 9.51 -12.53
CA VAL A 160 -13.88 8.91 -11.57
C VAL A 160 -14.00 9.88 -10.39
N LEU A 161 -15.21 10.43 -10.23
CA LEU A 161 -15.54 11.38 -9.17
C LEU A 161 -16.32 10.63 -8.08
N GLY A 162 -15.61 10.21 -7.05
CA GLY A 162 -16.15 9.59 -5.86
C GLY A 162 -15.88 10.44 -4.62
N PHE A 163 -15.99 9.83 -3.45
CA PHE A 163 -15.59 10.39 -2.17
C PHE A 163 -14.64 9.40 -1.45
N ALA A 164 -14.00 9.83 -0.39
CA ALA A 164 -13.19 8.91 0.43
C ALA A 164 -14.11 7.88 1.10
N GLY A 165 -13.81 6.59 0.94
CA GLY A 165 -14.67 5.47 1.33
C GLY A 165 -15.48 4.86 0.18
N GLU A 166 -15.49 5.49 -1.01
CA GLU A 166 -16.20 4.93 -2.16
C GLU A 166 -15.56 3.64 -2.66
N THR A 167 -16.41 2.63 -2.89
CA THR A 167 -16.01 1.33 -3.44
C THR A 167 -16.26 1.31 -4.94
N VAL A 168 -15.21 1.04 -5.70
CA VAL A 168 -15.21 1.01 -7.16
C VAL A 168 -15.02 -0.42 -7.65
N THR A 169 -15.95 -0.91 -8.48
CA THR A 169 -15.97 -2.26 -9.04
C THR A 169 -16.33 -2.20 -10.54
N VAL A 170 -16.50 -3.33 -11.19
CA VAL A 170 -17.02 -3.37 -12.59
C VAL A 170 -18.54 -3.59 -12.59
N VAL A 171 -19.01 -4.43 -11.68
CA VAL A 171 -20.43 -4.74 -11.48
C VAL A 171 -20.85 -4.33 -10.07
N PRO A 172 -22.13 -4.09 -9.81
CA PRO A 172 -22.61 -3.79 -8.46
C PRO A 172 -22.24 -4.89 -7.46
N GLU A 173 -21.57 -4.51 -6.38
CA GLU A 173 -21.09 -5.41 -5.33
C GLU A 173 -21.27 -4.80 -3.94
N HIS A 174 -21.04 -5.59 -2.90
CA HIS A 174 -21.02 -5.08 -1.53
C HIS A 174 -19.89 -4.06 -1.34
N PRO A 175 -20.19 -2.86 -0.82
CA PRO A 175 -19.15 -1.87 -0.56
C PRO A 175 -18.26 -2.29 0.61
N PHE A 176 -17.04 -1.78 0.62
CA PHE A 176 -16.20 -1.82 1.81
C PHE A 176 -16.81 -0.95 2.91
N GLU A 177 -16.54 -1.30 4.17
CA GLU A 177 -16.87 -0.40 5.26
C GLU A 177 -16.06 0.89 5.15
N GLU A 178 -16.69 2.01 5.49
CA GLU A 178 -16.02 3.31 5.57
C GLU A 178 -14.86 3.22 6.60
N ILE A 179 -13.69 3.68 6.17
CA ILE A 179 -12.47 3.72 6.98
C ILE A 179 -12.34 5.09 7.63
#